data_d91173e3548e7fcd7b5d6d7c4656528d
#
_entry.id   d91173e3548e7fcd7b5d6d7c4656528d
#
_cell.length_a   1.000
_cell.length_b   1.000
_cell.length_c   1.000
_cell.angle_alpha   90.00
_cell.angle_beta   90.00
_cell.angle_gamma   90.00
#
_symmetry.space_group_name_H-M   'P 1'
#
loop_
_entity.id
_entity.type
_entity.pdbx_description
1 polymer ?
#
loop_
_entity_poly.entity_id
_entity_poly.type
_entity_poly.pdbx_seq_one_letter_code
_entity_poly.pdbx_strand_id
1 'polypeptide(L)'
;RPLDGHGASLIFEKPSNRTRHSMEMAVVQLGGHPVYTRGEEVGFDTREPVEDVARIMAGYHSIIAARVFDHATVERAAAALDADGTEVPVVNMLSDRSHPLQAFADALTMRQRLGVLTGQTVAYVGDYANVARSLAEISLLLGMHVRLGCPRGFDADDAELERLSMIGTGTVEQVTRAAEAAEGANAVHTDTWVSMGQETEKAARRRAFEGYTVDHDIMALADPNAVFMHCLPAYRGFEVSADVIDGPQSAVFQQGHNRMHAARGALAFVLSGVAR
;
A
#
# COMPACT_ATOMS: atom_id res chain seq x y z
N ARG A 1 -25.82 -5.10 3.49
CA ARG A 1 -24.69 -4.31 4.03
C ARG A 1 -24.01 -5.16 5.09
N PRO A 2 -22.76 -5.62 4.86
CA PRO A 2 -22.12 -6.59 5.76
C PRO A 2 -21.77 -6.06 7.16
N LEU A 3 -21.80 -4.76 7.37
CA LEU A 3 -21.57 -4.12 8.68
C LEU A 3 -22.82 -3.44 9.26
N ASP A 4 -24.02 -3.75 8.77
CA ASP A 4 -25.23 -3.10 9.25
C ASP A 4 -25.46 -3.40 10.75
N GLY A 5 -25.49 -2.34 11.56
CA GLY A 5 -25.59 -2.43 13.02
C GLY A 5 -24.28 -2.80 13.76
N HIS A 6 -23.14 -2.93 13.06
CA HIS A 6 -21.88 -3.34 13.62
C HIS A 6 -20.83 -2.22 13.66
N GLY A 7 -19.88 -2.33 14.60
CA GLY A 7 -18.73 -1.43 14.71
C GLY A 7 -17.49 -1.97 13.98
N ALA A 8 -16.62 -1.04 13.57
CA ALA A 8 -15.28 -1.33 13.09
C ALA A 8 -14.26 -0.53 13.90
N SER A 9 -13.28 -1.20 14.51
CA SER A 9 -12.19 -0.55 15.23
C SER A 9 -11.10 -0.14 14.22
N LEU A 10 -10.76 1.16 14.20
CA LEU A 10 -9.74 1.74 13.32
C LEU A 10 -8.61 2.34 14.18
N ILE A 11 -7.53 1.60 14.38
CA ILE A 11 -6.41 1.95 15.25
C ILE A 11 -5.25 2.53 14.44
N PHE A 12 -4.70 3.67 14.88
CA PHE A 12 -3.67 4.40 14.17
C PHE A 12 -2.49 4.76 15.09
N GLU A 13 -1.40 4.01 15.06
CA GLU A 13 -0.13 4.43 15.66
C GLU A 13 0.53 5.59 14.87
N LYS A 14 0.34 5.60 13.55
CA LYS A 14 0.78 6.69 12.67
C LYS A 14 -0.41 7.46 12.12
N PRO A 15 -0.45 8.79 12.25
CA PRO A 15 -1.53 9.59 11.67
C PRO A 15 -1.55 9.48 10.14
N SER A 16 -2.73 9.47 9.56
CA SER A 16 -2.90 9.47 8.11
C SER A 16 -4.28 10.00 7.71
N ASN A 17 -4.29 11.16 7.06
CA ASN A 17 -5.52 11.77 6.57
C ASN A 17 -6.24 10.85 5.56
N ARG A 18 -5.56 10.42 4.50
CA ARG A 18 -6.16 9.60 3.44
C ARG A 18 -6.63 8.24 3.92
N THR A 19 -5.82 7.53 4.71
CA THR A 19 -6.22 6.20 5.25
C THR A 19 -7.42 6.33 6.16
N ARG A 20 -7.43 7.32 7.05
CA ARG A 20 -8.54 7.57 7.96
C ARG A 20 -9.84 7.79 7.19
N HIS A 21 -9.88 8.82 6.34
CA HIS A 21 -11.11 9.16 5.60
C HIS A 21 -11.58 8.02 4.69
N SER A 22 -10.67 7.33 3.99
CA SER A 22 -11.05 6.22 3.11
C SER A 22 -11.62 5.04 3.88
N MET A 23 -11.05 4.70 5.04
CA MET A 23 -11.53 3.60 5.88
C MET A 23 -12.83 3.94 6.60
N GLU A 24 -12.94 5.12 7.21
CA GLU A 24 -14.17 5.55 7.86
C GLU A 24 -15.35 5.53 6.87
N MET A 25 -15.15 6.11 5.68
CA MET A 25 -16.20 6.12 4.65
C MET A 25 -16.49 4.74 4.07
N ALA A 26 -15.50 3.86 3.94
CA ALA A 26 -15.72 2.48 3.53
C ALA A 26 -16.61 1.73 4.53
N VAL A 27 -16.35 1.86 5.82
CA VAL A 27 -17.16 1.26 6.90
C VAL A 27 -18.59 1.81 6.88
N VAL A 28 -18.76 3.14 6.78
CA VAL A 28 -20.11 3.79 6.71
C VAL A 28 -20.89 3.28 5.50
N GLN A 29 -20.27 3.17 4.33
CA GLN A 29 -20.93 2.68 3.11
C GLN A 29 -21.32 1.20 3.19
N LEU A 30 -20.61 0.41 4.02
CA LEU A 30 -20.95 -0.98 4.32
C LEU A 30 -22.03 -1.11 5.42
N GLY A 31 -22.50 0.02 5.98
CA GLY A 31 -23.57 0.08 6.99
C GLY A 31 -23.06 0.11 8.43
N GLY A 32 -21.74 0.11 8.63
CA GLY A 32 -21.12 0.06 9.95
C GLY A 32 -20.84 1.43 10.57
N HIS A 33 -20.38 1.38 11.82
CA HIS A 33 -19.90 2.54 12.57
C HIS A 33 -18.39 2.45 12.78
N PRO A 34 -17.58 3.35 12.19
CA PRO A 34 -16.13 3.36 12.44
C PRO A 34 -15.82 4.00 13.78
N VAL A 35 -14.97 3.38 14.57
CA VAL A 35 -14.41 3.94 15.80
C VAL A 35 -12.93 4.18 15.59
N TYR A 36 -12.56 5.44 15.46
CA TYR A 36 -11.17 5.84 15.30
C TYR A 36 -10.48 5.96 16.67
N THR A 37 -9.34 5.29 16.82
CA THR A 37 -8.53 5.33 18.04
C THR A 37 -7.08 5.64 17.67
N ARG A 38 -6.46 6.59 18.39
CA ARG A 38 -5.04 6.91 18.24
C ARG A 38 -4.19 5.90 18.99
N GLY A 39 -2.99 5.61 18.48
CA GLY A 39 -2.05 4.69 19.11
C GLY A 39 -1.72 5.09 20.56
N GLU A 40 -1.62 6.38 20.85
CA GLU A 40 -1.40 6.89 22.20
C GLU A 40 -2.53 6.54 23.19
N GLU A 41 -3.76 6.41 22.71
CA GLU A 41 -4.92 6.01 23.52
C GLU A 41 -4.90 4.52 23.81
N VAL A 42 -4.47 3.71 22.82
CA VAL A 42 -4.36 2.24 22.93
C VAL A 42 -3.11 1.84 23.68
N GLY A 43 -1.94 2.37 23.29
CA GLY A 43 -0.65 2.11 23.89
C GLY A 43 -0.21 0.65 23.75
N PHE A 44 -0.24 0.11 22.53
CA PHE A 44 0.25 -1.25 22.24
C PHE A 44 1.62 -1.50 22.86
N ASP A 45 1.76 -2.58 23.61
CA ASP A 45 2.96 -3.04 24.31
C ASP A 45 3.59 -2.03 25.30
N THR A 46 2.94 -0.87 25.52
CA THR A 46 3.37 0.13 26.51
C THR A 46 2.40 0.22 27.69
N ARG A 47 1.11 0.19 27.44
CA ARG A 47 0.05 0.14 28.46
C ARG A 47 -0.52 -1.26 28.59
N GLU A 48 -0.73 -1.93 27.45
CA GLU A 48 -1.43 -3.19 27.35
C GLU A 48 -0.85 -4.02 26.20
N PRO A 49 -0.68 -5.34 26.34
CA PRO A 49 -0.29 -6.21 25.24
C PRO A 49 -1.27 -6.11 24.08
N VAL A 50 -0.75 -6.14 22.85
CA VAL A 50 -1.59 -6.07 21.65
C VAL A 50 -2.62 -7.19 21.60
N GLU A 51 -2.29 -8.36 22.14
CA GLU A 51 -3.15 -9.54 22.22
C GLU A 51 -4.41 -9.26 23.07
N ASP A 52 -4.26 -8.57 24.19
CA ASP A 52 -5.37 -8.24 25.09
C ASP A 52 -6.26 -7.17 24.46
N VAL A 53 -5.66 -6.16 23.86
CA VAL A 53 -6.41 -5.13 23.08
C VAL A 53 -7.22 -5.80 21.99
N ALA A 54 -6.62 -6.71 21.21
CA ALA A 54 -7.33 -7.41 20.12
C ALA A 54 -8.55 -8.19 20.64
N ARG A 55 -8.39 -8.95 21.74
CA ARG A 55 -9.48 -9.71 22.38
C ARG A 55 -10.64 -8.82 22.82
N ILE A 56 -10.33 -7.71 23.47
CA ILE A 56 -11.36 -6.78 23.95
C ILE A 56 -12.06 -6.10 22.74
N MET A 57 -11.30 -5.64 21.75
CA MET A 57 -11.89 -5.00 20.57
C MET A 57 -12.73 -5.96 19.74
N ALA A 58 -12.37 -7.24 19.67
CA ALA A 58 -13.16 -8.27 19.00
C ALA A 58 -14.52 -8.51 19.65
N GLY A 59 -14.65 -8.27 20.97
CA GLY A 59 -15.96 -8.30 21.66
C GLY A 59 -16.89 -7.13 21.35
N TYR A 60 -16.34 -6.04 20.80
CA TYR A 60 -17.12 -4.82 20.51
C TYR A 60 -17.35 -4.61 19.01
N HIS A 61 -16.48 -5.12 18.15
CA HIS A 61 -16.42 -4.81 16.74
C HIS A 61 -16.39 -6.08 15.88
N SER A 62 -16.94 -5.98 14.68
CA SER A 62 -16.91 -7.06 13.70
C SER A 62 -15.66 -7.05 12.82
N ILE A 63 -14.79 -6.04 12.96
CA ILE A 63 -13.53 -5.92 12.27
C ILE A 63 -12.57 -5.04 13.07
N ILE A 64 -11.30 -5.41 13.08
CA ILE A 64 -10.21 -4.61 13.63
C ILE A 64 -9.28 -4.25 12.49
N ALA A 65 -9.06 -2.96 12.24
CA ALA A 65 -8.13 -2.48 11.24
C ALA A 65 -7.08 -1.61 11.91
N ALA A 66 -5.80 -1.91 11.69
CA ALA A 66 -4.71 -1.22 12.35
C ALA A 66 -3.67 -0.69 11.35
N ARG A 67 -3.23 0.55 11.56
CA ARG A 67 -2.08 1.17 10.93
C ARG A 67 -0.97 1.29 11.98
N VAL A 68 0.04 0.47 11.84
CA VAL A 68 1.06 0.22 12.87
C VAL A 68 2.46 0.62 12.39
N PHE A 69 3.39 0.71 13.34
CA PHE A 69 4.81 0.85 13.03
C PHE A 69 5.38 -0.50 12.59
N ASP A 70 5.29 -1.51 13.46
CA ASP A 70 5.83 -2.83 13.25
C ASP A 70 4.75 -3.79 12.72
N HIS A 71 5.05 -4.53 11.68
CA HIS A 71 4.14 -5.53 11.10
C HIS A 71 3.78 -6.65 12.09
N ALA A 72 4.71 -7.03 12.95
CA ALA A 72 4.48 -8.05 13.97
C ALA A 72 3.29 -7.71 14.89
N THR A 73 2.97 -6.43 15.09
CA THR A 73 1.82 -6.00 15.88
C THR A 73 0.49 -6.54 15.31
N VAL A 74 0.28 -6.43 14.00
CA VAL A 74 -0.94 -6.95 13.36
C VAL A 74 -0.95 -8.47 13.26
N GLU A 75 0.22 -9.10 13.07
CA GLU A 75 0.36 -10.56 13.07
C GLU A 75 0.02 -11.14 14.45
N ARG A 76 0.52 -10.55 15.53
CA ARG A 76 0.23 -10.96 16.92
C ARG A 76 -1.25 -10.74 17.27
N ALA A 77 -1.84 -9.62 16.86
CA ALA A 77 -3.27 -9.38 17.05
C ALA A 77 -4.12 -10.48 16.39
N ALA A 78 -3.82 -10.81 15.14
CA ALA A 78 -4.53 -11.85 14.39
C ALA A 78 -4.33 -13.23 15.04
N ALA A 79 -3.08 -13.60 15.37
CA ALA A 79 -2.76 -14.89 15.99
C ALA A 79 -3.45 -15.08 17.35
N ALA A 80 -3.61 -14.02 18.15
CA ALA A 80 -4.32 -14.07 19.42
C ALA A 80 -5.82 -14.40 19.23
N LEU A 81 -6.46 -13.78 18.23
CA LEU A 81 -7.86 -14.04 17.92
C LEU A 81 -8.07 -15.45 17.34
N ASP A 82 -7.15 -15.89 16.45
CA ASP A 82 -7.17 -17.25 15.90
C ASP A 82 -7.04 -18.31 17.00
N ALA A 83 -6.14 -18.09 17.97
CA ALA A 83 -5.94 -19.01 19.11
C ALA A 83 -7.19 -19.13 20.01
N ASP A 84 -7.98 -18.07 20.10
CA ASP A 84 -9.23 -18.04 20.86
C ASP A 84 -10.46 -18.51 20.03
N GLY A 85 -10.27 -18.86 18.77
CA GLY A 85 -11.34 -19.25 17.85
C GLY A 85 -12.28 -18.08 17.49
N THR A 86 -11.78 -16.85 17.57
CA THR A 86 -12.55 -15.64 17.27
C THR A 86 -12.49 -15.34 15.77
N GLU A 87 -13.65 -15.22 15.12
CA GLU A 87 -13.75 -14.98 13.67
C GLU A 87 -13.63 -13.50 13.25
N VAL A 88 -13.30 -12.58 14.18
CA VAL A 88 -13.16 -11.15 13.88
C VAL A 88 -11.86 -10.91 13.08
N PRO A 89 -11.95 -10.45 11.83
CA PRO A 89 -10.76 -10.26 11.01
C PRO A 89 -9.92 -9.06 11.45
N VAL A 90 -8.60 -9.24 11.38
CA VAL A 90 -7.60 -8.16 11.53
C VAL A 90 -7.13 -7.71 10.17
N VAL A 91 -7.26 -6.41 9.88
CA VAL A 91 -6.87 -5.80 8.59
C VAL A 91 -5.67 -4.87 8.77
N ASN A 92 -4.58 -5.17 8.07
CA ASN A 92 -3.44 -4.26 8.00
C ASN A 92 -3.77 -3.06 7.10
N MET A 93 -3.91 -1.86 7.68
CA MET A 93 -4.08 -0.63 6.91
C MET A 93 -2.75 -0.07 6.39
N LEU A 94 -1.66 -0.33 7.10
CA LEU A 94 -0.25 -0.10 6.76
C LEU A 94 0.63 -0.56 7.92
N SER A 95 1.77 -1.12 7.59
CA SER A 95 2.90 -1.39 8.48
C SER A 95 4.22 -1.00 7.79
N ASP A 96 5.35 -1.17 8.47
CA ASP A 96 6.68 -1.04 7.85
C ASP A 96 6.87 -1.99 6.67
N ARG A 97 6.27 -3.19 6.74
CA ARG A 97 6.43 -4.28 5.76
C ARG A 97 5.47 -4.16 4.57
N SER A 98 4.26 -3.65 4.75
CA SER A 98 3.24 -3.68 3.68
C SER A 98 2.21 -2.56 3.75
N HIS A 99 1.64 -2.23 2.58
CA HIS A 99 0.53 -1.29 2.42
C HIS A 99 -0.58 -1.90 1.53
N PRO A 100 -1.24 -2.99 1.98
CA PRO A 100 -2.12 -3.79 1.12
C PRO A 100 -3.31 -3.01 0.54
N LEU A 101 -3.93 -2.13 1.32
CA LEU A 101 -5.07 -1.32 0.84
C LEU A 101 -4.66 -0.30 -0.23
N GLN A 102 -3.39 0.15 -0.24
CA GLN A 102 -2.86 0.95 -1.33
C GLN A 102 -2.69 0.08 -2.58
N ALA A 103 -2.10 -1.09 -2.45
CA ALA A 103 -1.90 -2.02 -3.56
C ALA A 103 -3.21 -2.41 -4.26
N PHE A 104 -4.29 -2.63 -3.51
CA PHE A 104 -5.63 -2.82 -4.09
C PHE A 104 -6.12 -1.59 -4.87
N ALA A 105 -5.84 -0.38 -4.37
CA ALA A 105 -6.21 0.85 -5.08
C ALA A 105 -5.37 1.05 -6.35
N ASP A 106 -4.10 0.65 -6.31
CA ASP A 106 -3.19 0.69 -7.44
C ASP A 106 -3.66 -0.27 -8.54
N ALA A 107 -3.95 -1.53 -8.17
CA ALA A 107 -4.49 -2.53 -9.08
C ALA A 107 -5.82 -2.10 -9.71
N LEU A 108 -6.73 -1.54 -8.91
CA LEU A 108 -8.00 -1.01 -9.39
C LEU A 108 -7.79 0.14 -10.39
N THR A 109 -6.85 1.04 -10.10
CA THR A 109 -6.53 2.17 -10.98
C THR A 109 -5.91 1.69 -12.29
N MET A 110 -4.92 0.80 -12.23
CA MET A 110 -4.34 0.19 -13.42
C MET A 110 -5.42 -0.54 -14.24
N ARG A 111 -6.29 -1.31 -13.59
CA ARG A 111 -7.40 -2.00 -14.27
C ARG A 111 -8.35 -1.05 -14.99
N GLN A 112 -8.66 0.10 -14.39
CA GLN A 112 -9.54 1.11 -14.98
C GLN A 112 -8.90 1.86 -16.15
N ARG A 113 -7.58 2.05 -16.11
CA ARG A 113 -6.84 2.83 -17.12
C ARG A 113 -6.31 1.96 -18.26
N LEU A 114 -5.83 0.76 -17.96
CA LEU A 114 -5.14 -0.13 -18.91
C LEU A 114 -6.02 -1.30 -19.39
N GLY A 115 -7.13 -1.57 -18.71
CA GLY A 115 -7.99 -2.71 -19.03
C GLY A 115 -7.44 -4.03 -18.51
N VAL A 116 -7.06 -4.99 -19.37
CA VAL A 116 -6.47 -6.27 -18.95
C VAL A 116 -5.07 -6.04 -18.38
N LEU A 117 -4.79 -6.57 -17.21
CA LEU A 117 -3.50 -6.36 -16.53
C LEU A 117 -2.49 -7.47 -16.83
N THR A 118 -2.94 -8.69 -17.06
CA THR A 118 -2.05 -9.81 -17.39
C THR A 118 -1.16 -9.48 -18.59
N GLY A 119 0.15 -9.66 -18.44
CA GLY A 119 1.14 -9.36 -19.45
C GLY A 119 1.53 -7.88 -19.56
N GLN A 120 0.88 -6.97 -18.83
CA GLN A 120 1.29 -5.56 -18.74
C GLN A 120 2.50 -5.42 -17.81
N THR A 121 3.29 -4.39 -18.04
CA THR A 121 4.47 -4.08 -17.22
C THR A 121 4.19 -2.89 -16.32
N VAL A 122 4.47 -3.05 -15.02
CA VAL A 122 4.53 -1.95 -14.06
C VAL A 122 5.98 -1.72 -13.63
N ALA A 123 6.44 -0.48 -13.78
CA ALA A 123 7.71 -0.02 -13.25
C ALA A 123 7.49 0.67 -11.90
N TYR A 124 8.27 0.28 -10.90
CA TYR A 124 8.41 1.05 -9.67
C TYR A 124 9.78 1.73 -9.67
N VAL A 125 9.82 3.03 -9.39
CA VAL A 125 11.05 3.83 -9.36
C VAL A 125 11.21 4.46 -7.97
N GLY A 126 12.23 4.04 -7.22
CA GLY A 126 12.44 4.60 -5.87
C GLY A 126 12.95 3.60 -4.84
N ASP A 127 12.59 3.82 -3.58
CA ASP A 127 12.94 2.99 -2.42
C ASP A 127 12.09 1.71 -2.39
N TYR A 128 12.73 0.54 -2.34
CA TYR A 128 12.01 -0.72 -2.13
C TYR A 128 11.53 -0.83 -0.67
N ALA A 129 10.45 -0.14 -0.38
CA ALA A 129 9.79 -0.15 0.92
C ALA A 129 8.41 -0.81 0.83
N ASN A 130 7.58 -0.65 1.85
CA ASN A 130 6.28 -1.28 1.97
C ASN A 130 5.31 -1.04 0.79
N VAL A 131 5.37 0.13 0.14
CA VAL A 131 4.54 0.44 -1.04
C VAL A 131 5.02 -0.35 -2.25
N ALA A 132 6.33 -0.32 -2.55
CA ALA A 132 6.93 -1.09 -3.65
C ALA A 132 6.66 -2.59 -3.50
N ARG A 133 6.87 -3.12 -2.28
CA ARG A 133 6.62 -4.52 -1.96
C ARG A 133 5.18 -4.93 -2.25
N SER A 134 4.22 -4.17 -1.72
CA SER A 134 2.79 -4.50 -1.89
C SER A 134 2.31 -4.32 -3.33
N LEU A 135 2.86 -3.33 -4.06
CA LEU A 135 2.60 -3.16 -5.49
C LEU A 135 3.15 -4.34 -6.29
N ALA A 136 4.38 -4.79 -6.00
CA ALA A 136 4.98 -5.94 -6.65
C ALA A 136 4.14 -7.22 -6.41
N GLU A 137 3.78 -7.50 -5.16
CA GLU A 137 2.99 -8.67 -4.79
C GLU A 137 1.66 -8.73 -5.56
N ILE A 138 0.87 -7.64 -5.53
CA ILE A 138 -0.43 -7.65 -6.22
C ILE A 138 -0.29 -7.71 -7.74
N SER A 139 0.72 -7.05 -8.29
CA SER A 139 0.96 -7.07 -9.74
C SER A 139 1.35 -8.48 -10.23
N LEU A 140 2.21 -9.17 -9.50
CA LEU A 140 2.59 -10.56 -9.80
C LEU A 140 1.40 -11.52 -9.71
N LEU A 141 0.55 -11.36 -8.69
CA LEU A 141 -0.71 -12.13 -8.55
C LEU A 141 -1.66 -11.91 -9.73
N LEU A 142 -1.66 -10.72 -10.32
CA LEU A 142 -2.48 -10.36 -11.48
C LEU A 142 -1.82 -10.71 -12.83
N GLY A 143 -0.65 -11.37 -12.80
CA GLY A 143 0.08 -11.79 -13.99
C GLY A 143 0.78 -10.66 -14.74
N MET A 144 1.10 -9.56 -14.04
CA MET A 144 1.87 -8.45 -14.59
C MET A 144 3.38 -8.72 -14.48
N HIS A 145 4.15 -8.03 -15.32
CA HIS A 145 5.60 -7.94 -15.19
C HIS A 145 5.94 -6.75 -14.30
N VAL A 146 6.80 -6.97 -13.29
CA VAL A 146 7.24 -5.93 -12.34
C VAL A 146 8.70 -5.61 -12.61
N ARG A 147 9.02 -4.33 -12.83
CA ARG A 147 10.40 -3.83 -12.85
C ARG A 147 10.64 -2.88 -11.69
N LEU A 148 11.62 -3.23 -10.87
CA LEU A 148 12.03 -2.45 -9.71
C LEU A 148 13.28 -1.64 -10.08
N GLY A 149 13.13 -0.34 -10.27
CA GLY A 149 14.21 0.62 -10.50
C GLY A 149 14.61 1.26 -9.18
N CYS A 150 15.52 0.63 -8.44
CA CYS A 150 15.91 1.05 -7.10
C CYS A 150 17.42 1.32 -7.01
N PRO A 151 17.86 2.37 -6.29
CA PRO A 151 19.27 2.58 -6.04
C PRO A 151 19.83 1.50 -5.10
N ARG A 152 21.08 1.14 -5.28
CA ARG A 152 21.76 0.16 -4.41
C ARG A 152 21.68 0.56 -2.94
N GLY A 153 21.35 -0.40 -2.09
CA GLY A 153 21.12 -0.21 -0.65
C GLY A 153 19.71 0.28 -0.30
N PHE A 154 18.86 0.51 -1.33
CA PHE A 154 17.44 0.78 -1.22
C PHE A 154 16.62 -0.16 -2.14
N ASP A 155 17.23 -1.22 -2.56
CA ASP A 155 16.73 -2.27 -3.44
C ASP A 155 16.28 -3.49 -2.64
N ALA A 156 15.52 -4.39 -3.27
CA ALA A 156 15.17 -5.68 -2.68
C ALA A 156 16.41 -6.57 -2.62
N ASP A 157 16.57 -7.32 -1.54
CA ASP A 157 17.61 -8.33 -1.45
C ASP A 157 17.26 -9.59 -2.27
N ASP A 158 18.25 -10.47 -2.44
CA ASP A 158 18.09 -11.69 -3.24
C ASP A 158 16.98 -12.61 -2.68
N ALA A 159 16.82 -12.69 -1.37
CA ALA A 159 15.80 -13.52 -0.73
C ALA A 159 14.39 -12.98 -1.00
N GLU A 160 14.24 -11.66 -1.01
CA GLU A 160 12.97 -11.01 -1.35
C GLU A 160 12.65 -11.16 -2.85
N LEU A 161 13.63 -11.03 -3.74
CA LEU A 161 13.44 -11.28 -5.17
C LEU A 161 13.06 -12.75 -5.45
N GLU A 162 13.69 -13.70 -4.77
CA GLU A 162 13.32 -15.11 -4.84
C GLU A 162 11.88 -15.33 -4.36
N ARG A 163 11.50 -14.76 -3.21
CA ARG A 163 10.13 -14.79 -2.68
C ARG A 163 9.12 -14.23 -3.68
N LEU A 164 9.40 -13.05 -4.25
CA LEU A 164 8.53 -12.42 -5.24
C LEU A 164 8.38 -13.26 -6.50
N SER A 165 9.45 -13.90 -6.96
CA SER A 165 9.42 -14.74 -8.17
C SER A 165 8.51 -15.95 -8.05
N MET A 166 8.16 -16.35 -6.82
CA MET A 166 7.22 -17.45 -6.53
C MET A 166 5.76 -16.99 -6.42
N ILE A 167 5.49 -15.69 -6.53
CA ILE A 167 4.14 -15.14 -6.40
C ILE A 167 3.45 -15.08 -7.77
N GLY A 168 2.29 -15.75 -7.88
CA GLY A 168 1.42 -15.66 -9.07
C GLY A 168 2.07 -16.15 -10.36
N THR A 169 1.69 -15.53 -11.48
CA THR A 169 2.15 -15.89 -12.84
C THR A 169 2.93 -14.78 -13.53
N GLY A 170 3.09 -13.65 -12.85
CA GLY A 170 3.90 -12.52 -13.32
C GLY A 170 5.40 -12.79 -13.19
N THR A 171 6.21 -11.82 -13.61
CA THR A 171 7.67 -11.87 -13.46
C THR A 171 8.17 -10.61 -12.75
N VAL A 172 9.25 -10.73 -11.99
CA VAL A 172 9.93 -9.61 -11.34
C VAL A 172 11.35 -9.48 -11.86
N GLU A 173 11.75 -8.25 -12.13
CA GLU A 173 13.11 -7.87 -12.51
C GLU A 173 13.55 -6.65 -11.69
N GLN A 174 14.78 -6.63 -11.23
CA GLN A 174 15.35 -5.48 -10.52
C GLN A 174 16.50 -4.88 -11.33
N VAL A 175 16.46 -3.57 -11.52
CA VAL A 175 17.45 -2.79 -12.27
C VAL A 175 17.93 -1.59 -11.43
N THR A 176 19.11 -1.07 -11.76
CA THR A 176 19.73 0.01 -10.98
C THR A 176 19.51 1.40 -11.59
N ARG A 177 18.74 1.53 -12.67
CA ARG A 177 18.44 2.82 -13.31
C ARG A 177 16.95 2.98 -13.52
N ALA A 178 16.44 4.17 -13.20
CA ALA A 178 15.04 4.52 -13.42
C ALA A 178 14.61 4.35 -14.89
N ALA A 179 15.48 4.74 -15.82
CA ALA A 179 15.23 4.63 -17.27
C ALA A 179 15.00 3.18 -17.72
N GLU A 180 15.81 2.24 -17.24
CA GLU A 180 15.66 0.81 -17.55
C GLU A 180 14.35 0.24 -17.02
N ALA A 181 13.93 0.65 -15.82
CA ALA A 181 12.67 0.22 -15.26
C ALA A 181 11.48 0.74 -16.09
N ALA A 182 11.53 2.00 -16.50
CA ALA A 182 10.45 2.67 -17.20
C ALA A 182 10.30 2.23 -18.67
N GLU A 183 11.34 1.68 -19.32
CA GLU A 183 11.33 1.38 -20.75
C GLU A 183 10.17 0.45 -21.14
N GLY A 184 9.23 0.97 -21.95
CA GLY A 184 8.05 0.24 -22.41
C GLY A 184 7.04 -0.13 -21.32
N ALA A 185 7.17 0.38 -20.10
CA ALA A 185 6.23 0.11 -19.00
C ALA A 185 4.86 0.71 -19.27
N ASN A 186 3.80 0.00 -18.93
CA ASN A 186 2.41 0.45 -19.08
C ASN A 186 1.93 1.29 -17.87
N ALA A 187 2.58 1.12 -16.73
CA ALA A 187 2.41 1.97 -15.56
C ALA A 187 3.77 2.29 -14.94
N VAL A 188 3.97 3.53 -14.51
CA VAL A 188 5.15 3.97 -13.76
C VAL A 188 4.69 4.46 -12.39
N HIS A 189 5.17 3.83 -11.34
CA HIS A 189 4.83 4.16 -9.96
C HIS A 189 6.08 4.63 -9.21
N THR A 190 5.92 5.64 -8.36
CA THR A 190 6.95 6.05 -7.40
C THR A 190 6.31 6.39 -6.05
N ASP A 191 7.12 6.50 -5.03
CA ASP A 191 6.75 6.98 -3.70
C ASP A 191 7.81 7.94 -3.16
N THR A 192 7.50 8.62 -2.07
CA THR A 192 8.41 9.56 -1.43
C THR A 192 9.72 8.89 -1.02
N TRP A 193 10.85 9.55 -1.28
CA TRP A 193 12.16 9.04 -0.90
C TRP A 193 12.44 9.11 0.60
N VAL A 194 11.69 9.94 1.33
CA VAL A 194 11.82 10.11 2.77
C VAL A 194 10.47 9.90 3.42
N SER A 195 10.27 8.75 4.02
CA SER A 195 9.06 8.42 4.75
C SER A 195 9.06 9.04 6.14
N MET A 196 7.88 9.09 6.78
CA MET A 196 7.75 9.56 8.16
C MET A 196 8.64 8.74 9.10
N GLY A 197 9.46 9.44 9.89
CA GLY A 197 10.44 8.86 10.80
C GLY A 197 11.85 8.73 10.23
N GLN A 198 12.07 9.10 8.95
CA GLN A 198 13.37 9.05 8.27
C GLN A 198 13.94 10.45 7.99
N GLU A 199 13.41 11.48 8.63
CA GLU A 199 13.77 12.90 8.37
C GLU A 199 15.26 13.19 8.62
N THR A 200 15.90 12.44 9.52
CA THR A 200 17.35 12.56 9.81
C THR A 200 18.21 12.07 8.66
N GLU A 201 17.72 11.18 7.82
CA GLU A 201 18.41 10.61 6.66
C GLU A 201 18.22 11.41 5.36
N LYS A 202 17.40 12.46 5.40
CA LYS A 202 16.94 13.22 4.23
C LYS A 202 18.06 13.61 3.25
N ALA A 203 19.20 14.11 3.75
CA ALA A 203 20.31 14.56 2.90
C ALA A 203 21.05 13.38 2.24
N ALA A 204 21.19 12.25 2.93
CA ALA A 204 21.81 11.04 2.40
C ALA A 204 20.91 10.38 1.35
N ARG A 205 19.60 10.26 1.66
CA ARG A 205 18.60 9.71 0.73
C ARG A 205 18.52 10.54 -0.55
N ARG A 206 18.46 11.86 -0.48
CA ARG A 206 18.44 12.72 -1.66
C ARG A 206 19.63 12.47 -2.60
N ARG A 207 20.82 12.23 -2.06
CA ARG A 207 22.01 11.91 -2.87
C ARG A 207 21.92 10.52 -3.46
N ALA A 208 21.43 9.53 -2.71
CA ALA A 208 21.29 8.17 -3.20
C ALA A 208 20.24 8.05 -4.32
N PHE A 209 19.23 8.90 -4.29
CA PHE A 209 18.14 8.91 -5.28
C PHE A 209 18.36 9.90 -6.43
N GLU A 210 19.56 10.47 -6.59
CA GLU A 210 19.89 11.30 -7.75
C GLU A 210 19.76 10.46 -9.04
N GLY A 211 18.95 10.93 -10.01
CA GLY A 211 18.63 10.19 -11.24
C GLY A 211 17.42 9.25 -11.13
N TYR A 212 16.69 9.28 -10.01
CA TYR A 212 15.45 8.49 -9.81
C TYR A 212 14.18 9.36 -9.78
N THR A 213 14.27 10.63 -10.15
CA THR A 213 13.08 11.46 -10.36
C THR A 213 12.30 10.96 -11.56
N VAL A 214 11.01 10.67 -11.39
CA VAL A 214 10.13 10.39 -12.52
C VAL A 214 9.75 11.72 -13.14
N ASP A 215 10.42 12.09 -14.19
CA ASP A 215 10.22 13.30 -14.99
C ASP A 215 9.70 12.97 -16.39
N HIS A 216 9.61 14.00 -17.24
CA HIS A 216 9.16 13.86 -18.63
C HIS A 216 10.03 12.86 -19.40
N ASP A 217 11.35 12.87 -19.21
CA ASP A 217 12.27 12.03 -19.95
C ASP A 217 12.10 10.55 -19.54
N ILE A 218 11.90 10.27 -18.27
CA ILE A 218 11.57 8.93 -17.79
C ILE A 218 10.21 8.47 -18.33
N MET A 219 9.18 9.31 -18.27
CA MET A 219 7.86 8.97 -18.82
C MET A 219 7.86 8.79 -20.35
N ALA A 220 8.72 9.47 -21.07
CA ALA A 220 8.87 9.30 -22.52
C ALA A 220 9.45 7.94 -22.94
N LEU A 221 10.13 7.22 -22.03
CA LEU A 221 10.63 5.86 -22.26
C LEU A 221 9.54 4.80 -22.07
N ALA A 222 8.49 5.11 -21.33
CA ALA A 222 7.36 4.22 -21.08
C ALA A 222 6.48 4.05 -22.33
N ASP A 223 5.49 3.15 -22.26
CA ASP A 223 4.47 3.07 -23.32
C ASP A 223 3.79 4.43 -23.51
N PRO A 224 3.51 4.86 -24.76
CA PRO A 224 2.84 6.16 -25.00
C PRO A 224 1.50 6.35 -24.26
N ASN A 225 0.83 5.25 -23.91
CA ASN A 225 -0.39 5.26 -23.11
C ASN A 225 -0.15 4.95 -21.63
N ALA A 226 1.11 4.94 -21.20
CA ALA A 226 1.45 4.64 -19.82
C ALA A 226 0.78 5.59 -18.85
N VAL A 227 0.46 5.07 -17.65
CA VAL A 227 -0.09 5.87 -16.56
C VAL A 227 0.96 6.11 -15.48
N PHE A 228 1.02 7.36 -15.00
CA PHE A 228 1.82 7.71 -13.83
C PHE A 228 1.00 7.56 -12.55
N MET A 229 1.59 6.97 -11.51
CA MET A 229 0.95 6.67 -10.23
C MET A 229 1.83 7.07 -9.05
N HIS A 230 1.21 7.52 -7.96
CA HIS A 230 1.86 7.87 -6.69
C HIS A 230 0.84 7.80 -5.55
N CYS A 231 1.19 7.14 -4.44
CA CYS A 231 0.27 6.97 -3.31
C CYS A 231 -0.02 8.27 -2.52
N LEU A 232 0.72 9.34 -2.79
CA LEU A 232 0.65 10.64 -2.10
C LEU A 232 0.93 10.54 -0.57
N PRO A 233 1.56 11.58 0.04
CA PRO A 233 1.90 12.88 -0.53
C PRO A 233 3.11 12.80 -1.47
N ALA A 234 3.16 13.66 -2.48
CA ALA A 234 4.27 13.75 -3.43
C ALA A 234 5.05 15.05 -3.23
N TYR A 235 6.37 14.98 -3.40
CA TYR A 235 7.25 16.14 -3.33
C TYR A 235 7.76 16.48 -4.73
N ARG A 236 7.04 17.40 -5.40
CA ARG A 236 7.40 17.88 -6.73
C ARG A 236 8.83 18.43 -6.76
N GLY A 237 9.61 17.97 -7.76
CA GLY A 237 11.02 18.29 -7.89
C GLY A 237 11.95 17.37 -7.09
N PHE A 238 11.40 16.33 -6.46
CA PHE A 238 12.15 15.23 -5.84
C PHE A 238 11.86 13.92 -6.57
N GLU A 239 11.02 13.06 -6.02
CA GLU A 239 10.69 11.76 -6.63
C GLU A 239 9.88 11.89 -7.92
N VAL A 240 9.22 13.02 -8.13
CA VAL A 240 8.42 13.29 -9.34
C VAL A 240 8.50 14.76 -9.72
N SER A 241 8.52 15.05 -11.03
CA SER A 241 8.40 16.41 -11.55
C SER A 241 6.94 16.90 -11.57
N ALA A 242 6.75 18.23 -11.54
CA ALA A 242 5.41 18.82 -11.53
C ALA A 242 4.63 18.52 -12.83
N ASP A 243 5.28 18.56 -13.98
CA ASP A 243 4.70 18.29 -15.29
C ASP A 243 4.22 16.84 -15.44
N VAL A 244 4.85 15.88 -14.77
CA VAL A 244 4.42 14.48 -14.75
C VAL A 244 3.23 14.29 -13.81
N ILE A 245 3.33 14.71 -12.56
CA ILE A 245 2.26 14.45 -11.58
C ILE A 245 0.98 15.24 -11.89
N ASP A 246 1.09 16.42 -12.47
CA ASP A 246 -0.02 17.27 -12.87
C ASP A 246 -0.37 17.10 -14.37
N GLY A 247 0.34 16.21 -15.07
CA GLY A 247 0.22 15.98 -16.51
C GLY A 247 -0.90 15.01 -16.90
N PRO A 248 -1.12 14.83 -18.21
CA PRO A 248 -2.24 14.04 -18.73
C PRO A 248 -2.14 12.53 -18.48
N GLN A 249 -0.94 11.99 -18.29
CA GLN A 249 -0.72 10.58 -17.95
C GLN A 249 -0.90 10.27 -16.46
N SER A 250 -1.04 11.30 -15.62
CA SER A 250 -1.21 11.14 -14.18
C SER A 250 -2.55 10.54 -13.82
N ALA A 251 -2.52 9.50 -13.00
CA ALA A 251 -3.70 8.86 -12.39
C ALA A 251 -3.76 9.05 -10.87
N VAL A 252 -2.92 9.91 -10.29
CA VAL A 252 -2.71 10.01 -8.82
C VAL A 252 -3.98 10.36 -8.06
N PHE A 253 -4.85 11.22 -8.59
CA PHE A 253 -6.10 11.56 -7.91
C PHE A 253 -7.14 10.45 -8.05
N GLN A 254 -7.23 9.79 -9.21
CA GLN A 254 -8.07 8.61 -9.41
C GLN A 254 -7.63 7.49 -8.46
N GLN A 255 -6.32 7.22 -8.36
CA GLN A 255 -5.72 6.28 -7.42
C GLN A 255 -6.06 6.65 -5.97
N GLY A 256 -5.96 7.92 -5.61
CA GLY A 256 -6.36 8.44 -4.30
C GLY A 256 -7.83 8.20 -3.96
N HIS A 257 -8.74 8.40 -4.92
CA HIS A 257 -10.17 8.12 -4.77
C HIS A 257 -10.43 6.60 -4.69
N ASN A 258 -9.71 5.80 -5.46
CA ASN A 258 -9.82 4.34 -5.46
C ASN A 258 -9.45 3.72 -4.10
N ARG A 259 -8.73 4.42 -3.22
CA ARG A 259 -8.45 3.96 -1.86
C ARG A 259 -9.72 3.62 -1.06
N MET A 260 -10.76 4.45 -1.17
CA MET A 260 -12.03 4.19 -0.52
C MET A 260 -12.74 2.97 -1.13
N HIS A 261 -12.72 2.85 -2.45
CA HIS A 261 -13.34 1.72 -3.15
C HIS A 261 -12.62 0.41 -2.87
N ALA A 262 -11.29 0.42 -2.87
CA ALA A 262 -10.44 -0.71 -2.52
C ALA A 262 -10.64 -1.15 -1.07
N ALA A 263 -10.65 -0.20 -0.12
CA ALA A 263 -10.93 -0.48 1.29
C ALA A 263 -12.31 -1.12 1.45
N ARG A 264 -13.35 -0.55 0.83
CA ARG A 264 -14.71 -1.11 0.88
C ARG A 264 -14.77 -2.52 0.30
N GLY A 265 -14.12 -2.78 -0.83
CA GLY A 265 -14.05 -4.10 -1.45
C GLY A 265 -13.34 -5.12 -0.56
N ALA A 266 -12.18 -4.75 0.01
CA ALA A 266 -11.42 -5.60 0.92
C ALA A 266 -12.21 -5.94 2.18
N LEU A 267 -12.83 -4.93 2.83
CA LEU A 267 -13.67 -5.15 4.01
C LEU A 267 -14.86 -6.06 3.71
N ALA A 268 -15.56 -5.83 2.58
CA ALA A 268 -16.68 -6.67 2.18
C ALA A 268 -16.24 -8.12 1.93
N PHE A 269 -15.07 -8.33 1.33
CA PHE A 269 -14.52 -9.64 1.06
C PHE A 269 -14.17 -10.41 2.34
N VAL A 270 -13.43 -9.82 3.26
CA VAL A 270 -13.05 -10.49 4.51
C VAL A 270 -14.27 -10.79 5.38
N LEU A 271 -15.25 -9.90 5.44
CA LEU A 271 -16.50 -10.11 6.17
C LEU A 271 -17.39 -11.20 5.54
N SER A 272 -17.34 -11.41 4.22
CA SER A 272 -18.07 -12.49 3.57
C SER A 272 -17.51 -13.89 3.87
N GLY A 273 -16.22 -13.98 4.19
CA GLY A 273 -15.56 -15.22 4.63
C GLY A 273 -15.95 -15.65 6.05
N VAL A 274 -16.26 -14.70 6.92
CA VAL A 274 -16.68 -14.92 8.30
C VAL A 274 -18.14 -15.43 8.40
N ALA A 275 -18.94 -15.18 7.37
CA ALA A 275 -20.36 -15.61 7.34
C ALA A 275 -20.56 -17.07 6.86
N ARG A 276 -19.51 -17.88 6.81
CA ARG A 276 -19.54 -19.30 6.43
C ARG A 276 -19.11 -20.17 7.58
#